data_180bf180dc35a47bb363879f231ba427
#
_entry.id   180bf180dc35a47bb363879f231ba427
#
_cell.length_a   1.000
_cell.length_b   1.000
_cell.length_c   1.000
_cell.angle_alpha   90.00
_cell.angle_beta   90.00
_cell.angle_gamma   90.00
#
_symmetry.space_group_name_H-M   'P 1'
#
loop_
_entity.id
_entity.type
_entity.pdbx_description
1 polymer ?
#
loop_
_entity_poly.entity_id
_entity_poly.type
_entity_poly.pdbx_seq_one_letter_code
_entity_poly.pdbx_strand_id
1 'polypeptide(L)'
;MRWLEGSPERYDAGMRLITFGQVAKLHAAATEAAVAEPGDRVLEIGSGTGTVTALLVARGARVTAVDQSPDMIEQARQRLSPAGETDVRWLEQTAAEVDGLPEADFDAIVISLCLSDMSSNERTFVLTACTRLLATGGRLVVADEVHAPPGLRRWAQRVWRLPQSALGWLLVGEVSRPIANLAQEIRRAGFTPRHEHRFMLGSLALIVAEVAP
;
A
#
# COMPACT_ATOMS: atom_id res chain seq x y z
N MET A 1 -22.77 -1.01 10.70
CA MET A 1 -22.53 -2.41 11.14
C MET A 1 -21.72 -3.06 10.05
N ARG A 2 -20.41 -3.11 10.29
CA ARG A 2 -19.36 -3.42 9.29
C ARG A 2 -19.30 -4.94 9.11
N TRP A 3 -19.86 -5.43 8.02
CA TRP A 3 -20.06 -6.87 7.80
C TRP A 3 -18.81 -7.60 7.29
N LEU A 4 -17.73 -6.88 6.95
CA LEU A 4 -16.51 -7.43 6.34
C LEU A 4 -15.20 -7.06 7.05
N GLU A 5 -15.23 -6.18 8.04
CA GLU A 5 -14.12 -6.07 8.99
C GLU A 5 -13.92 -7.38 9.78
N GLY A 6 -14.92 -8.26 9.76
CA GLY A 6 -14.90 -9.56 10.43
C GLY A 6 -14.50 -10.76 9.54
N SER A 7 -14.00 -10.57 8.32
CA SER A 7 -13.56 -11.70 7.48
C SER A 7 -12.47 -11.28 6.51
N PRO A 8 -11.23 -11.07 7.00
CA PRO A 8 -10.08 -10.70 6.18
C PRO A 8 -9.82 -11.66 4.99
N GLU A 9 -10.16 -12.95 5.09
CA GLU A 9 -10.07 -13.91 3.98
C GLU A 9 -10.95 -13.53 2.78
N ARG A 10 -12.12 -12.92 3.05
CA ARG A 10 -13.03 -12.44 2.00
C ARG A 10 -12.51 -11.16 1.34
N TYR A 11 -11.71 -10.35 2.06
CA TYR A 11 -11.11 -9.15 1.54
C TYR A 11 -10.18 -9.46 0.37
N ASP A 12 -9.24 -10.38 0.55
CA ASP A 12 -8.29 -10.77 -0.50
C ASP A 12 -8.99 -11.39 -1.72
N ALA A 13 -9.98 -12.26 -1.49
CA ALA A 13 -10.76 -12.86 -2.57
C ALA A 13 -11.57 -11.78 -3.33
N GLY A 14 -12.18 -10.84 -2.60
CA GLY A 14 -12.90 -9.70 -3.16
C GLY A 14 -11.99 -8.80 -4.00
N MET A 15 -10.82 -8.42 -3.47
CA MET A 15 -9.83 -7.60 -4.18
C MET A 15 -9.31 -8.28 -5.44
N ARG A 16 -9.03 -9.59 -5.39
CA ARG A 16 -8.61 -10.36 -6.57
C ARG A 16 -9.70 -10.39 -7.64
N LEU A 17 -10.96 -10.59 -7.24
CA LEU A 17 -12.09 -10.62 -8.17
C LEU A 17 -12.33 -9.23 -8.80
N ILE A 18 -12.43 -8.19 -7.98
CA ILE A 18 -12.71 -6.82 -8.43
C ILE A 18 -11.61 -6.28 -9.36
N THR A 19 -10.35 -6.66 -9.11
CA THR A 19 -9.20 -6.21 -9.90
C THR A 19 -8.77 -7.19 -11.00
N PHE A 20 -9.50 -8.30 -11.21
CA PHE A 20 -9.10 -9.37 -12.15
C PHE A 20 -7.66 -9.85 -11.94
N GLY A 21 -7.23 -9.96 -10.68
CA GLY A 21 -5.88 -10.37 -10.34
C GLY A 21 -4.79 -9.32 -10.62
N GLN A 22 -5.15 -8.10 -11.07
CA GLN A 22 -4.15 -7.03 -11.30
C GLN A 22 -3.52 -6.54 -10.00
N VAL A 23 -4.23 -6.65 -8.87
CA VAL A 23 -3.68 -6.34 -7.55
C VAL A 23 -2.47 -7.22 -7.22
N ALA A 24 -2.47 -8.49 -7.59
CA ALA A 24 -1.33 -9.36 -7.36
C ALA A 24 -0.08 -8.91 -8.15
N LYS A 25 -0.26 -8.45 -9.39
CA LYS A 25 0.83 -7.87 -10.19
C LYS A 25 1.34 -6.57 -9.59
N LEU A 26 0.44 -5.73 -9.07
CA LEU A 26 0.79 -4.49 -8.38
C LEU A 26 1.63 -4.78 -7.13
N HIS A 27 1.21 -5.72 -6.28
CA HIS A 27 1.93 -6.12 -5.07
C HIS A 27 3.31 -6.72 -5.40
N ALA A 28 3.40 -7.59 -6.41
CA ALA A 28 4.67 -8.15 -6.86
C ALA A 28 5.63 -7.05 -7.34
N ALA A 29 5.15 -6.11 -8.16
CA ALA A 29 5.95 -5.00 -8.65
C ALA A 29 6.36 -4.03 -7.52
N ALA A 30 5.48 -3.75 -6.55
CA ALA A 30 5.80 -2.94 -5.39
C ALA A 30 6.89 -3.59 -4.53
N THR A 31 6.78 -4.89 -4.29
CA THR A 31 7.76 -5.66 -3.53
C THR A 31 9.12 -5.71 -4.24
N GLU A 32 9.12 -5.91 -5.57
CA GLU A 32 10.34 -5.88 -6.37
C GLU A 32 11.03 -4.52 -6.32
N ALA A 33 10.26 -3.45 -6.36
CA ALA A 33 10.80 -2.09 -6.26
C ALA A 33 11.31 -1.74 -4.85
N ALA A 34 10.77 -2.38 -3.81
CA ALA A 34 11.12 -2.10 -2.41
C ALA A 34 12.40 -2.80 -1.96
N VAL A 35 12.60 -4.06 -2.34
CA VAL A 35 13.73 -4.88 -1.86
C VAL A 35 14.80 -4.97 -2.94
N ALA A 36 15.95 -4.30 -2.73
CA ALA A 36 17.11 -4.39 -3.60
C ALA A 36 18.03 -5.56 -3.19
N GLU A 37 18.24 -5.71 -1.89
CA GLU A 37 19.15 -6.73 -1.33
C GLU A 37 18.45 -7.48 -0.18
N PRO A 38 18.73 -8.79 0.01
CA PRO A 38 18.31 -9.49 1.22
C PRO A 38 18.86 -8.79 2.47
N GLY A 39 17.99 -8.60 3.47
CA GLY A 39 18.32 -7.89 4.70
C GLY A 39 17.90 -6.42 4.72
N ASP A 40 17.42 -5.86 3.59
CA ASP A 40 16.83 -4.51 3.55
C ASP A 40 15.77 -4.35 4.63
N ARG A 41 15.81 -3.24 5.36
CA ARG A 41 14.83 -2.88 6.38
C ARG A 41 13.67 -2.16 5.71
N VAL A 42 12.52 -2.78 5.71
CA VAL A 42 11.34 -2.27 5.03
C VAL A 42 10.25 -1.92 6.03
N LEU A 43 9.75 -0.69 5.99
CA LEU A 43 8.53 -0.28 6.66
C LEU A 43 7.34 -0.47 5.71
N GLU A 44 6.36 -1.26 6.12
CA GLU A 44 5.09 -1.39 5.41
C GLU A 44 4.00 -0.68 6.20
N ILE A 45 3.37 0.33 5.59
CA ILE A 45 2.27 1.11 6.20
C ILE A 45 0.95 0.64 5.61
N GLY A 46 0.05 0.16 6.44
CA GLY A 46 -1.20 -0.47 6.05
C GLY A 46 -0.97 -1.90 5.54
N SER A 47 -0.40 -2.76 6.39
CA SER A 47 -0.06 -4.14 6.02
C SER A 47 -1.27 -5.03 5.74
N GLY A 48 -2.44 -4.68 6.29
CA GLY A 48 -3.68 -5.43 6.12
C GLY A 48 -3.51 -6.90 6.45
N THR A 49 -3.95 -7.76 5.53
CA THR A 49 -3.86 -9.23 5.65
C THR A 49 -2.45 -9.81 5.44
N GLY A 50 -1.42 -8.97 5.32
CA GLY A 50 -0.02 -9.38 5.19
C GLY A 50 0.36 -9.94 3.82
N THR A 51 -0.41 -9.61 2.77
CA THR A 51 -0.09 -10.12 1.42
C THR A 51 1.22 -9.55 0.90
N VAL A 52 1.47 -8.25 1.06
CA VAL A 52 2.73 -7.60 0.66
C VAL A 52 3.83 -7.95 1.65
N THR A 53 3.54 -7.99 2.96
CA THR A 53 4.47 -8.46 4.00
C THR A 53 5.08 -9.82 3.64
N ALA A 54 4.24 -10.79 3.25
CA ALA A 54 4.71 -12.13 2.87
C ALA A 54 5.64 -12.11 1.65
N LEU A 55 5.36 -11.25 0.67
CA LEU A 55 6.21 -11.09 -0.51
C LEU A 55 7.55 -10.42 -0.17
N LEU A 56 7.56 -9.43 0.73
CA LEU A 56 8.77 -8.77 1.23
C LEU A 56 9.66 -9.76 1.98
N VAL A 57 9.08 -10.53 2.91
CA VAL A 57 9.79 -11.58 3.65
C VAL A 57 10.36 -12.64 2.72
N ALA A 58 9.60 -13.08 1.71
CA ALA A 58 10.08 -14.07 0.73
C ALA A 58 11.29 -13.57 -0.10
N ARG A 59 11.52 -12.24 -0.14
CA ARG A 59 12.72 -11.62 -0.74
C ARG A 59 13.86 -11.40 0.26
N GLY A 60 13.67 -11.81 1.52
CA GLY A 60 14.68 -11.68 2.57
C GLY A 60 14.69 -10.33 3.29
N ALA A 61 13.66 -9.51 3.14
CA ALA A 61 13.54 -8.22 3.85
C ALA A 61 13.27 -8.44 5.35
N ARG A 62 13.77 -7.52 6.19
CA ARG A 62 13.37 -7.32 7.58
C ARG A 62 12.22 -6.33 7.62
N VAL A 63 11.03 -6.79 7.94
CA VAL A 63 9.82 -5.98 7.79
C VAL A 63 9.34 -5.44 9.12
N THR A 64 9.10 -4.11 9.18
CA THR A 64 8.23 -3.51 10.21
C THR A 64 6.88 -3.26 9.55
N ALA A 65 5.87 -4.02 9.95
CA ALA A 65 4.53 -3.97 9.39
C ALA A 65 3.58 -3.24 10.34
N VAL A 66 2.94 -2.20 9.84
CA VAL A 66 2.02 -1.34 10.60
C VAL A 66 0.61 -1.48 10.07
N ASP A 67 -0.36 -1.75 10.93
CA ASP A 67 -1.78 -1.68 10.63
C ASP A 67 -2.56 -1.27 11.88
N GLN A 68 -3.67 -0.55 11.70
CA GLN A 68 -4.52 -0.13 12.81
C GLN A 68 -5.50 -1.21 13.28
N SER A 69 -5.69 -2.27 12.50
CA SER A 69 -6.64 -3.34 12.77
C SER A 69 -5.95 -4.55 13.38
N PRO A 70 -6.24 -4.89 14.65
CA PRO A 70 -5.69 -6.09 15.28
C PRO A 70 -6.11 -7.37 14.55
N ASP A 71 -7.32 -7.41 13.96
CA ASP A 71 -7.81 -8.57 13.22
C ASP A 71 -7.01 -8.78 11.92
N MET A 72 -6.62 -7.69 11.24
CA MET A 72 -5.76 -7.75 10.06
C MET A 72 -4.36 -8.26 10.42
N ILE A 73 -3.77 -7.74 11.50
CA ILE A 73 -2.45 -8.19 11.99
C ILE A 73 -2.48 -9.66 12.37
N GLU A 74 -3.51 -10.11 13.07
CA GLU A 74 -3.63 -11.52 13.44
C GLU A 74 -3.70 -12.43 12.20
N GLN A 75 -4.47 -12.05 11.21
CA GLN A 75 -4.52 -12.80 9.95
C GLN A 75 -3.19 -12.76 9.19
N ALA A 76 -2.50 -11.61 9.18
CA ALA A 76 -1.20 -11.51 8.57
C ALA A 76 -0.17 -12.43 9.25
N ARG A 77 -0.20 -12.54 10.58
CA ARG A 77 0.62 -13.50 11.35
C ARG A 77 0.30 -14.94 10.97
N GLN A 78 -1.00 -15.29 10.88
CA GLN A 78 -1.43 -16.63 10.48
C GLN A 78 -0.98 -16.96 9.05
N ARG A 79 -1.01 -15.99 8.12
CA ARG A 79 -0.51 -16.15 6.76
C ARG A 79 0.98 -16.49 6.71
N LEU A 80 1.78 -15.85 7.56
CA LEU A 80 3.23 -16.05 7.58
C LEU A 80 3.65 -17.27 8.42
N SER A 81 2.81 -17.73 9.33
CA SER A 81 3.09 -18.86 10.21
C SER A 81 3.64 -20.12 9.50
N PRO A 82 3.13 -20.54 8.32
CA PRO A 82 3.68 -21.69 7.61
C PRO A 82 5.12 -21.50 7.10
N ALA A 83 5.61 -20.27 7.00
CA ALA A 83 6.99 -19.97 6.58
C ALA A 83 8.01 -20.17 7.73
N GLY A 84 7.54 -20.47 8.95
CA GLY A 84 8.40 -20.56 10.14
C GLY A 84 8.66 -19.21 10.80
N GLU A 85 9.79 -19.10 11.50
CA GLU A 85 10.20 -17.85 12.14
C GLU A 85 10.55 -16.81 11.06
N THR A 86 9.86 -15.67 11.10
CA THR A 86 10.05 -14.57 10.15
C THR A 86 10.51 -13.32 10.87
N ASP A 87 11.41 -12.54 10.24
CA ASP A 87 11.91 -11.27 10.77
C ASP A 87 10.89 -10.14 10.49
N VAL A 88 9.70 -10.25 11.11
CA VAL A 88 8.61 -9.26 11.01
C VAL A 88 8.28 -8.68 12.37
N ARG A 89 8.44 -7.36 12.50
CA ARG A 89 7.96 -6.58 13.63
C ARG A 89 6.57 -6.05 13.32
N TRP A 90 5.56 -6.52 14.05
CA TRP A 90 4.17 -6.09 13.91
C TRP A 90 3.86 -4.95 14.87
N LEU A 91 3.29 -3.87 14.35
CA LEU A 91 2.85 -2.70 15.13
C LEU A 91 1.38 -2.43 14.89
N GLU A 92 0.58 -2.51 15.95
CA GLU A 92 -0.82 -2.08 15.95
C GLU A 92 -0.86 -0.56 16.16
N GLN A 93 -0.82 0.18 15.06
CA GLN A 93 -0.74 1.64 15.04
C GLN A 93 -1.46 2.18 13.80
N THR A 94 -1.97 3.39 13.90
CA THR A 94 -2.46 4.12 12.72
C THR A 94 -1.27 4.55 11.84
N ALA A 95 -1.53 4.82 10.58
CA ALA A 95 -0.50 5.34 9.67
C ALA A 95 0.10 6.69 10.13
N ALA A 96 -0.64 7.49 10.91
CA ALA A 96 -0.15 8.74 11.45
C ALA A 96 0.85 8.54 12.61
N GLU A 97 0.75 7.45 13.36
CA GLU A 97 1.64 7.16 14.50
C GLU A 97 3.03 6.68 14.06
N VAL A 98 3.25 6.38 12.77
CA VAL A 98 4.58 6.05 12.24
C VAL A 98 5.57 7.21 12.41
N ASP A 99 5.07 8.43 12.57
CA ASP A 99 5.91 9.61 12.88
C ASP A 99 6.74 9.45 14.18
N GLY A 100 6.31 8.60 15.10
CA GLY A 100 7.05 8.24 16.31
C GLY A 100 8.13 7.17 16.14
N LEU A 101 8.31 6.60 14.95
CA LEU A 101 9.35 5.60 14.69
C LEU A 101 10.74 6.25 14.58
N PRO A 102 11.84 5.45 14.77
CA PRO A 102 13.21 5.95 14.63
C PRO A 102 13.47 6.57 13.25
N GLU A 103 14.18 7.69 13.23
CA GLU A 103 14.58 8.38 12.00
C GLU A 103 15.64 7.60 11.24
N ALA A 104 15.65 7.76 9.92
CA ALA A 104 16.66 7.22 9.00
C ALA A 104 16.93 5.72 9.16
N ASP A 105 15.90 4.94 9.51
CA ASP A 105 16.06 3.52 9.84
C ASP A 105 15.70 2.58 8.68
N PHE A 106 14.90 3.01 7.69
CA PHE A 106 14.38 2.13 6.67
C PHE A 106 15.04 2.35 5.30
N ASP A 107 15.44 1.25 4.66
CA ASP A 107 16.00 1.25 3.30
C ASP A 107 14.89 1.40 2.26
N ALA A 108 13.66 0.98 2.60
CA ALA A 108 12.46 1.26 1.82
C ALA A 108 11.22 1.43 2.69
N ILE A 109 10.26 2.23 2.22
CA ILE A 109 8.91 2.32 2.78
C ILE A 109 7.91 1.93 1.70
N VAL A 110 7.01 1.00 2.02
CA VAL A 110 5.95 0.52 1.12
C VAL A 110 4.60 0.95 1.67
N ILE A 111 3.78 1.57 0.83
CA ILE A 111 2.38 1.88 1.11
C ILE A 111 1.55 1.31 -0.04
N SER A 112 0.71 0.31 0.26
CA SER A 112 -0.06 -0.37 -0.77
C SER A 112 -1.56 -0.39 -0.45
N LEU A 113 -2.38 0.24 -1.33
CA LEU A 113 -3.84 0.32 -1.24
C LEU A 113 -4.33 0.84 0.13
N CYS A 114 -3.62 1.81 0.67
CA CYS A 114 -3.86 2.38 1.99
C CYS A 114 -4.10 3.90 1.92
N LEU A 115 -3.42 4.63 1.04
CA LEU A 115 -3.56 6.09 0.94
C LEU A 115 -4.93 6.50 0.40
N SER A 116 -5.56 5.70 -0.46
CA SER A 116 -6.90 5.98 -1.02
C SER A 116 -8.01 6.01 0.04
N ASP A 117 -7.79 5.39 1.20
CA ASP A 117 -8.72 5.40 2.33
C ASP A 117 -8.54 6.61 3.25
N MET A 118 -7.42 7.32 3.13
CA MET A 118 -7.07 8.50 3.92
C MET A 118 -7.61 9.80 3.32
N SER A 119 -7.85 10.79 4.17
CA SER A 119 -8.07 12.17 3.73
C SER A 119 -6.77 12.77 3.14
N SER A 120 -6.89 13.85 2.35
CA SER A 120 -5.72 14.52 1.77
C SER A 120 -4.73 15.03 2.82
N ASN A 121 -5.22 15.46 3.99
CA ASN A 121 -4.36 15.95 5.07
C ASN A 121 -3.59 14.80 5.73
N GLU A 122 -4.24 13.66 5.97
CA GLU A 122 -3.60 12.46 6.50
C GLU A 122 -2.54 11.93 5.55
N ARG A 123 -2.86 11.84 4.23
CA ARG A 123 -1.86 11.45 3.23
C ARG A 123 -0.64 12.35 3.23
N THR A 124 -0.86 13.68 3.28
CA THR A 124 0.24 14.65 3.34
C THR A 124 1.10 14.43 4.57
N PHE A 125 0.47 14.21 5.73
CA PHE A 125 1.18 13.97 6.99
C PHE A 125 2.01 12.69 6.91
N VAL A 126 1.40 11.58 6.52
CA VAL A 126 2.07 10.26 6.41
C VAL A 126 3.23 10.31 5.41
N LEU A 127 3.00 10.87 4.22
CA LEU A 127 4.05 10.99 3.20
C LEU A 127 5.20 11.89 3.69
N THR A 128 4.91 12.97 4.41
CA THR A 128 5.96 13.83 4.97
C THR A 128 6.76 13.09 6.06
N ALA A 129 6.10 12.33 6.94
CA ALA A 129 6.79 11.51 7.93
C ALA A 129 7.76 10.52 7.28
N CYS A 130 7.40 9.93 6.14
CA CYS A 130 8.25 9.00 5.41
C CYS A 130 9.61 9.60 5.00
N THR A 131 9.72 10.92 4.80
CA THR A 131 11.01 11.56 4.45
C THR A 131 12.03 11.45 5.57
N ARG A 132 11.60 11.46 6.84
CA ARG A 132 12.46 11.33 8.01
C ARG A 132 12.81 9.88 8.31
N LEU A 133 11.91 8.97 8.01
CA LEU A 133 12.05 7.55 8.35
C LEU A 133 12.98 6.82 7.39
N LEU A 134 13.14 7.31 6.16
CA LEU A 134 14.02 6.71 5.17
C LEU A 134 15.49 6.98 5.49
N ALA A 135 16.29 5.95 5.39
CA ALA A 135 17.75 6.05 5.37
C ALA A 135 18.24 6.82 4.13
N THR A 136 19.48 7.31 4.19
CA THR A 136 20.09 7.97 3.03
C THR A 136 20.12 7.03 1.82
N GLY A 137 19.56 7.46 0.70
CA GLY A 137 19.42 6.63 -0.50
C GLY A 137 18.25 5.64 -0.46
N GLY A 138 17.45 5.66 0.62
CA GLY A 138 16.24 4.88 0.74
C GLY A 138 15.14 5.33 -0.23
N ARG A 139 14.15 4.47 -0.44
CA ARG A 139 13.09 4.69 -1.43
C ARG A 139 11.70 4.55 -0.85
N LEU A 140 10.79 5.41 -1.31
CA LEU A 140 9.36 5.31 -1.08
C LEU A 140 8.71 4.58 -2.25
N VAL A 141 7.94 3.54 -1.96
CA VAL A 141 7.17 2.77 -2.94
C VAL A 141 5.69 2.89 -2.59
N VAL A 142 4.93 3.57 -3.44
CA VAL A 142 3.49 3.75 -3.27
C VAL A 142 2.76 3.02 -4.40
N ALA A 143 1.86 2.12 -4.03
CA ALA A 143 1.03 1.35 -4.94
C ALA A 143 -0.44 1.57 -4.56
N ASP A 144 -1.20 2.40 -5.32
CA ASP A 144 -2.55 2.78 -4.89
C ASP A 144 -3.52 3.05 -6.05
N GLU A 145 -4.80 3.19 -5.71
CA GLU A 145 -5.83 3.56 -6.65
C GLU A 145 -5.73 5.03 -7.06
N VAL A 146 -5.73 5.26 -8.37
CA VAL A 146 -5.65 6.60 -8.94
C VAL A 146 -6.73 6.81 -10.00
N HIS A 147 -7.02 8.06 -10.30
CA HIS A 147 -7.83 8.35 -11.49
C HIS A 147 -7.05 7.98 -12.76
N ALA A 148 -7.73 7.27 -13.67
CA ALA A 148 -7.20 7.04 -15.01
C ALA A 148 -6.95 8.38 -15.73
N PRO A 149 -5.99 8.43 -16.67
CA PRO A 149 -5.73 9.60 -17.48
C PRO A 149 -6.99 10.10 -18.18
N PRO A 150 -7.13 11.41 -18.43
CA PRO A 150 -8.29 11.98 -19.10
C PRO A 150 -8.50 11.35 -20.50
N GLY A 151 -9.77 11.26 -20.93
CA GLY A 151 -10.15 10.68 -22.20
C GLY A 151 -10.97 9.39 -22.07
N LEU A 152 -10.97 8.55 -23.13
CA LEU A 152 -11.77 7.33 -23.20
C LEU A 152 -11.49 6.35 -22.04
N ARG A 153 -10.24 6.28 -21.57
CA ARG A 153 -9.84 5.42 -20.44
C ARG A 153 -10.54 5.84 -19.14
N ARG A 154 -10.67 7.16 -18.90
CA ARG A 154 -11.36 7.68 -17.71
C ARG A 154 -12.88 7.44 -17.78
N TRP A 155 -13.46 7.50 -18.98
CA TRP A 155 -14.85 7.15 -19.20
C TRP A 155 -15.06 5.64 -18.96
N ALA A 156 -14.22 4.80 -19.55
CA ALA A 156 -14.24 3.36 -19.33
C ALA A 156 -14.09 2.99 -17.86
N GLN A 157 -13.18 3.65 -17.13
CA GLN A 157 -13.02 3.50 -15.68
C GLN A 157 -14.31 3.85 -14.93
N ARG A 158 -14.98 4.96 -15.29
CA ARG A 158 -16.24 5.36 -14.62
C ARG A 158 -17.33 4.32 -14.81
N VAL A 159 -17.53 3.86 -16.04
CA VAL A 159 -18.54 2.84 -16.35
C VAL A 159 -18.23 1.52 -15.63
N TRP A 160 -16.95 1.12 -15.65
CA TRP A 160 -16.49 -0.09 -15.02
C TRP A 160 -16.58 -0.06 -13.49
N ARG A 161 -16.39 1.10 -12.88
CA ARG A 161 -16.48 1.27 -11.42
C ARG A 161 -17.90 1.19 -10.87
N LEU A 162 -18.94 1.41 -11.67
CA LEU A 162 -20.32 1.33 -11.17
C LEU A 162 -20.65 -0.03 -10.54
N PRO A 163 -20.45 -1.17 -11.22
CA PRO A 163 -20.67 -2.48 -10.61
C PRO A 163 -19.65 -2.79 -9.49
N GLN A 164 -18.40 -2.32 -9.61
CA GLN A 164 -17.38 -2.50 -8.58
C GLN A 164 -17.69 -1.74 -7.30
N SER A 165 -18.16 -0.49 -7.42
CA SER A 165 -18.55 0.33 -6.26
C SER A 165 -19.76 -0.26 -5.55
N ALA A 166 -20.73 -0.79 -6.30
CA ALA A 166 -21.89 -1.47 -5.73
C ALA A 166 -21.46 -2.76 -5.00
N LEU A 167 -20.58 -3.54 -5.62
CA LEU A 167 -20.05 -4.76 -5.05
C LEU A 167 -19.12 -4.46 -3.86
N GLY A 168 -18.26 -3.45 -3.96
CA GLY A 168 -17.40 -2.99 -2.89
C GLY A 168 -18.22 -2.50 -1.70
N TRP A 169 -19.24 -1.68 -1.92
CA TRP A 169 -20.16 -1.24 -0.87
C TRP A 169 -20.90 -2.43 -0.22
N LEU A 170 -21.33 -3.39 -1.03
CA LEU A 170 -22.01 -4.60 -0.53
C LEU A 170 -21.07 -5.53 0.24
N LEU A 171 -19.81 -5.63 -0.19
CA LEU A 171 -18.83 -6.57 0.35
C LEU A 171 -17.95 -5.96 1.44
N VAL A 172 -17.57 -4.68 1.34
CA VAL A 172 -16.59 -4.02 2.22
C VAL A 172 -17.21 -2.86 3.02
N GLY A 173 -18.39 -2.38 2.63
CA GLY A 173 -19.07 -1.27 3.30
C GLY A 173 -18.45 0.10 3.00
N GLU A 174 -17.36 0.15 2.28
CA GLU A 174 -16.65 1.39 1.90
C GLU A 174 -16.43 1.45 0.39
N VAL A 175 -16.42 2.67 -0.13
CA VAL A 175 -16.07 2.95 -1.53
C VAL A 175 -14.73 3.65 -1.52
N SER A 176 -13.69 2.98 -2.03
CA SER A 176 -12.37 3.58 -2.17
C SER A 176 -12.44 4.88 -3.00
N ARG A 177 -11.63 5.87 -2.63
CA ARG A 177 -11.57 7.18 -3.28
C ARG A 177 -10.27 7.31 -4.06
N PRO A 178 -10.26 7.04 -5.39
CA PRO A 178 -9.05 7.16 -6.18
C PRO A 178 -8.39 8.51 -6.00
N ILE A 179 -7.08 8.50 -5.82
CA ILE A 179 -6.29 9.69 -5.62
C ILE A 179 -6.18 10.45 -6.96
N ALA A 180 -6.50 11.74 -6.96
CA ALA A 180 -6.56 12.53 -8.19
C ALA A 180 -5.18 12.74 -8.82
N ASN A 181 -4.17 12.98 -8.00
CA ASN A 181 -2.81 13.29 -8.47
C ASN A 181 -1.76 12.81 -7.46
N LEU A 182 -1.63 11.50 -7.32
CA LEU A 182 -0.71 10.85 -6.37
C LEU A 182 0.74 11.32 -6.55
N ALA A 183 1.23 11.41 -7.78
CA ALA A 183 2.59 11.86 -8.05
C ALA A 183 2.83 13.32 -7.58
N GLN A 184 1.82 14.17 -7.63
CA GLN A 184 1.93 15.54 -7.13
C GLN A 184 1.90 15.60 -5.60
N GLU A 185 1.08 14.76 -4.95
CA GLU A 185 1.06 14.66 -3.48
C GLU A 185 2.43 14.18 -2.97
N ILE A 186 3.01 13.16 -3.61
CA ILE A 186 4.36 12.65 -3.31
C ILE A 186 5.42 13.77 -3.46
N ARG A 187 5.37 14.57 -4.55
CA ARG A 187 6.30 15.70 -4.71
C ARG A 187 6.14 16.76 -3.62
N ARG A 188 4.91 17.10 -3.26
CA ARG A 188 4.62 18.09 -2.21
C ARG A 188 5.11 17.65 -0.83
N ALA A 189 5.15 16.35 -0.60
CA ALA A 189 5.68 15.76 0.63
C ALA A 189 7.21 15.73 0.71
N GLY A 190 7.94 16.21 -0.32
CA GLY A 190 9.40 16.27 -0.34
C GLY A 190 10.08 15.11 -1.06
N PHE A 191 9.37 14.41 -1.94
CA PHE A 191 9.93 13.33 -2.73
C PHE A 191 10.07 13.68 -4.21
N THR A 192 11.01 13.04 -4.89
CA THR A 192 11.17 13.07 -6.33
C THR A 192 10.74 11.70 -6.91
N PRO A 193 9.57 11.59 -7.58
CA PRO A 193 9.19 10.39 -8.30
C PRO A 193 10.22 10.05 -9.38
N ARG A 194 10.71 8.80 -9.38
CA ARG A 194 11.68 8.28 -10.35
C ARG A 194 11.03 7.41 -11.40
N HIS A 195 10.09 6.55 -10.95
CA HIS A 195 9.38 5.63 -11.82
C HIS A 195 7.89 5.67 -11.50
N GLU A 196 7.07 5.64 -12.54
CA GLU A 196 5.62 5.46 -12.43
C GLU A 196 5.19 4.37 -13.40
N HIS A 197 4.53 3.35 -12.91
CA HIS A 197 3.91 2.30 -13.70
C HIS A 197 2.42 2.22 -13.41
N ARG A 198 1.60 2.04 -14.45
CA ARG A 198 0.14 1.98 -14.31
C ARG A 198 -0.40 0.63 -14.72
N PHE A 199 -1.32 0.12 -13.91
CA PHE A 199 -2.04 -1.13 -14.12
C PHE A 199 -3.51 -0.85 -14.35
N MET A 200 -4.27 -1.87 -14.76
CA MET A 200 -5.73 -1.85 -14.86
C MET A 200 -6.26 -0.60 -15.60
N LEU A 201 -5.85 -0.42 -16.87
CA LEU A 201 -6.22 0.74 -17.70
C LEU A 201 -5.85 2.11 -17.10
N GLY A 202 -4.93 2.13 -16.11
CA GLY A 202 -4.45 3.33 -15.46
C GLY A 202 -5.19 3.69 -14.17
N SER A 203 -6.01 2.79 -13.60
CA SER A 203 -6.71 3.00 -12.34
C SER A 203 -5.90 2.59 -11.10
N LEU A 204 -4.81 1.84 -11.29
CA LEU A 204 -3.83 1.55 -10.25
C LEU A 204 -2.48 2.11 -10.69
N ALA A 205 -1.74 2.71 -9.78
CA ALA A 205 -0.41 3.24 -10.03
C ALA A 205 0.58 2.71 -9.00
N LEU A 206 1.77 2.35 -9.47
CA LEU A 206 2.96 2.15 -8.68
C LEU A 206 3.89 3.33 -8.93
N ILE A 207 4.29 4.02 -7.86
CA ILE A 207 5.25 5.12 -7.92
C ILE A 207 6.42 4.78 -7.00
N VAL A 208 7.62 4.84 -7.54
CA VAL A 208 8.87 4.76 -6.77
C VAL A 208 9.46 6.16 -6.71
N ALA A 209 9.79 6.61 -5.52
CA ALA A 209 10.30 7.96 -5.30
C ALA A 209 11.45 7.95 -4.29
N GLU A 210 12.32 8.95 -4.38
CA GLU A 210 13.42 9.20 -3.47
C GLU A 210 13.20 10.54 -2.77
N VAL A 211 13.81 10.74 -1.59
CA VAL A 211 13.78 12.03 -0.91
C VAL A 211 14.41 13.08 -1.82
N ALA A 212 13.76 14.21 -1.98
CA ALA A 212 14.30 15.32 -2.78
C ALA A 212 15.60 15.84 -2.16
N PRO A 213 16.59 16.23 -2.97
CA PRO A 213 17.87 16.75 -2.48
C PRO A 213 17.72 18.06 -1.73
#